data_7de27524788eaeaa4d4456cb417a346b
#
_entry.id   7de27524788eaeaa4d4456cb417a346b
#
_cell.length_a   1.000
_cell.length_b   1.000
_cell.length_c   1.000
_cell.angle_alpha   90.00
_cell.angle_beta   90.00
_cell.angle_gamma   90.00
#
_symmetry.space_group_name_H-M   'P 1'
#
loop_
_entity.id
_entity.type
_entity.pdbx_description
1 polymer ?
#
loop_
_entity_poly.entity_id
_entity_poly.type
_entity_poly.pdbx_seq_one_letter_code
_entity_poly.pdbx_strand_id
1 'polypeptide(L)'
;MVGKEPAKFYTNTFVKICRFGKDDADLKFQETEEANLIVLLQAVLSQLNHKFLTRPIEFEGMNRLEKSEYPTAALREIILNALVHRNYMGSPTQIRVYDNKINFWNEGTLPEGLTFEALKGFHTSRPRNVLIADVCFKGGFIDSWGRGTLKIYDACKQAELPEPEIKEFQGGFLVTLFKDN
;
A
#
# COMPACT_ATOMS: atom_id res chain seq x y z
N MET A 1 0.63 -18.38 -2.92
CA MET A 1 0.11 -17.01 -2.64
C MET A 1 -1.43 -16.97 -2.63
N VAL A 2 -2.08 -17.59 -3.61
CA VAL A 2 -3.55 -17.66 -3.67
C VAL A 2 -4.10 -18.89 -2.94
N GLY A 3 -3.23 -19.86 -2.62
CA GLY A 3 -3.61 -21.07 -1.84
C GLY A 3 -3.93 -20.74 -0.37
N LYS A 4 -4.50 -21.71 0.35
CA LYS A 4 -4.94 -21.53 1.75
C LYS A 4 -3.80 -21.19 2.71
N GLU A 5 -2.60 -21.68 2.47
CA GLU A 5 -1.44 -21.54 3.35
C GLU A 5 -0.17 -21.19 2.57
N PRO A 6 -0.02 -19.91 2.14
CA PRO A 6 1.14 -19.48 1.33
C PRO A 6 2.48 -19.65 2.05
N ALA A 7 2.51 -19.50 3.36
CA ALA A 7 3.72 -19.63 4.19
C ALA A 7 4.38 -21.00 4.11
N LYS A 8 3.68 -22.06 3.71
CA LYS A 8 4.27 -23.38 3.44
C LYS A 8 5.27 -23.36 2.26
N PHE A 9 5.17 -22.39 1.37
CA PHE A 9 6.00 -22.31 0.16
C PHE A 9 6.97 -21.12 0.19
N TYR A 10 6.59 -20.03 0.86
CA TYR A 10 7.37 -18.80 0.97
C TYR A 10 7.29 -18.25 2.39
N THR A 11 8.41 -18.09 3.06
CA THR A 11 8.48 -17.68 4.47
C THR A 11 8.12 -16.21 4.69
N ASN A 12 8.25 -15.36 3.68
CA ASN A 12 8.06 -13.90 3.78
C ASN A 12 6.76 -13.43 3.12
N THR A 13 5.66 -14.19 3.27
CA THR A 13 4.36 -13.86 2.65
C THR A 13 3.56 -12.83 3.42
N PHE A 14 3.96 -12.52 4.63
CA PHE A 14 3.30 -11.58 5.53
C PHE A 14 3.59 -10.10 5.20
N VAL A 15 2.82 -9.23 5.83
CA VAL A 15 3.00 -7.76 5.85
C VAL A 15 3.28 -7.33 7.27
N LYS A 16 4.35 -6.57 7.49
CA LYS A 16 4.64 -5.90 8.76
C LYS A 16 4.03 -4.51 8.77
N ILE A 17 3.32 -4.17 9.84
CA ILE A 17 2.75 -2.84 10.06
C ILE A 17 3.32 -2.32 11.38
N CYS A 18 4.00 -1.16 11.34
CA CYS A 18 4.63 -0.56 12.52
C CYS A 18 4.08 0.85 12.72
N ARG A 19 3.78 1.22 13.95
CA ARG A 19 3.45 2.58 14.37
C ARG A 19 4.66 3.21 15.02
N PHE A 20 5.11 4.30 14.47
CA PHE A 20 6.16 5.16 15.00
C PHE A 20 5.54 6.50 15.47
N GLY A 21 6.25 7.25 16.28
CA GLY A 21 5.96 8.64 16.54
C GLY A 21 6.58 9.52 15.44
N LYS A 22 7.50 10.40 15.83
CA LYS A 22 8.11 11.35 14.89
C LYS A 22 9.09 10.72 13.92
N ASP A 23 9.85 9.73 14.35
CA ASP A 23 10.94 9.10 13.60
C ASP A 23 11.07 7.59 13.86
N ASP A 24 12.02 6.93 13.19
CA ASP A 24 12.24 5.48 13.26
C ASP A 24 12.75 5.00 14.63
N ALA A 25 13.23 5.88 15.50
CA ALA A 25 13.69 5.54 16.85
C ALA A 25 12.52 5.40 17.83
N ASP A 26 11.37 6.01 17.52
CA ASP A 26 10.20 6.04 18.38
C ASP A 26 9.14 5.01 17.98
N LEU A 27 9.49 3.72 18.02
CA LEU A 27 8.55 2.61 17.76
C LEU A 27 7.54 2.50 18.91
N LYS A 28 6.27 2.65 18.61
CA LYS A 28 5.15 2.53 19.56
C LYS A 28 4.66 1.09 19.67
N PHE A 29 4.30 0.48 18.54
CA PHE A 29 3.87 -0.91 18.45
C PHE A 29 3.96 -1.42 17.01
N GLN A 30 3.89 -2.74 16.86
CA GLN A 30 3.92 -3.40 15.55
C GLN A 30 2.97 -4.59 15.50
N GLU A 31 2.54 -4.91 14.30
CA GLU A 31 1.71 -6.09 13.98
C GLU A 31 2.23 -6.78 12.73
N THR A 32 1.85 -8.02 12.58
CA THR A 32 2.15 -8.82 11.38
C THR A 32 0.88 -9.47 10.89
N GLU A 33 0.54 -9.24 9.63
CA GLU A 33 -0.60 -9.87 8.98
C GLU A 33 -0.12 -10.96 8.02
N GLU A 34 -0.62 -12.18 8.22
CA GLU A 34 -0.31 -13.33 7.41
C GLU A 34 -1.61 -14.05 7.00
N ALA A 35 -1.84 -14.13 5.69
CA ALA A 35 -3.00 -14.79 5.13
C ALA A 35 -2.79 -15.08 3.63
N ASN A 36 -3.76 -15.72 2.98
CA ASN A 36 -3.79 -15.73 1.52
C ASN A 36 -3.99 -14.31 0.98
N LEU A 37 -3.62 -14.08 -0.27
CA LEU A 37 -3.51 -12.76 -0.88
C LEU A 37 -4.76 -11.88 -0.70
N ILE A 38 -5.96 -12.45 -0.92
CA ILE A 38 -7.21 -11.69 -0.90
C ILE A 38 -7.58 -11.30 0.54
N VAL A 39 -7.45 -12.26 1.46
CA VAL A 39 -7.68 -12.04 2.89
C VAL A 39 -6.65 -11.08 3.45
N LEU A 40 -5.38 -11.21 3.02
CA LEU A 40 -4.29 -10.33 3.45
C LEU A 40 -4.55 -8.87 3.10
N LEU A 41 -5.02 -8.59 1.88
CA LEU A 41 -5.39 -7.22 1.47
C LEU A 41 -6.46 -6.64 2.41
N GLN A 42 -7.50 -7.39 2.69
CA GLN A 42 -8.60 -6.96 3.56
C GLN A 42 -8.13 -6.79 5.01
N ALA A 43 -7.32 -7.73 5.52
CA ALA A 43 -6.78 -7.69 6.87
C ALA A 43 -5.88 -6.45 7.07
N VAL A 44 -4.95 -6.19 6.14
CA VAL A 44 -4.06 -5.01 6.21
C VAL A 44 -4.87 -3.72 6.17
N LEU A 45 -5.83 -3.57 5.27
CA LEU A 45 -6.71 -2.39 5.22
C LEU A 45 -7.52 -2.21 6.50
N SER A 46 -8.05 -3.31 7.05
CA SER A 46 -8.80 -3.30 8.31
C SER A 46 -7.91 -2.87 9.47
N GLN A 47 -6.71 -3.45 9.60
CA GLN A 47 -5.74 -3.09 10.64
C GLN A 47 -5.33 -1.62 10.54
N LEU A 48 -4.98 -1.13 9.35
CA LEU A 48 -4.66 0.28 9.15
C LEU A 48 -5.80 1.17 9.64
N ASN A 49 -7.02 0.90 9.21
CA ASN A 49 -8.17 1.75 9.51
C ASN A 49 -8.62 1.70 10.99
N HIS A 50 -8.45 0.58 11.69
CA HIS A 50 -8.97 0.43 13.04
C HIS A 50 -7.93 0.63 14.15
N LYS A 51 -6.63 0.44 13.84
CA LYS A 51 -5.60 0.41 14.86
C LYS A 51 -4.47 1.42 14.65
N PHE A 52 -4.11 1.68 13.40
CA PHE A 52 -2.92 2.47 13.07
C PHE A 52 -3.23 3.91 12.67
N LEU A 53 -4.38 4.15 12.03
CA LEU A 53 -4.79 5.46 11.55
C LEU A 53 -5.86 6.04 12.48
N THR A 54 -5.79 7.34 12.71
CA THR A 54 -6.83 8.06 13.42
C THR A 54 -7.98 8.39 12.45
N ARG A 55 -9.18 8.54 13.01
CA ARG A 55 -10.36 8.99 12.28
C ARG A 55 -10.91 10.20 12.99
N PRO A 56 -10.42 11.40 12.66
CA PRO A 56 -11.00 12.61 13.22
C PRO A 56 -12.49 12.65 12.92
N ILE A 57 -13.24 13.04 13.93
CA ILE A 57 -14.68 13.22 13.82
C ILE A 57 -14.90 14.65 13.36
N GLU A 58 -15.50 14.81 12.20
CA GLU A 58 -15.97 16.09 11.68
C GLU A 58 -17.51 16.11 11.74
N PHE A 59 -18.10 17.28 11.87
CA PHE A 59 -19.54 17.45 11.83
C PHE A 59 -19.92 18.30 10.63
N GLU A 60 -20.78 17.77 9.78
CA GLU A 60 -21.44 18.52 8.72
C GLU A 60 -22.91 18.75 9.12
N GLY A 61 -23.20 19.92 9.68
CA GLY A 61 -24.46 20.18 10.33
C GLY A 61 -24.67 19.26 11.55
N MET A 62 -25.70 18.41 11.52
CA MET A 62 -25.99 17.41 12.57
C MET A 62 -25.40 16.04 12.29
N ASN A 63 -24.79 15.84 11.13
CA ASN A 63 -24.22 14.55 10.74
C ASN A 63 -22.78 14.43 11.22
N ARG A 64 -22.49 13.33 11.94
CA ARG A 64 -21.15 12.93 12.31
C ARG A 64 -20.49 12.27 11.09
N LEU A 65 -19.36 12.81 10.65
CA LEU A 65 -18.51 12.23 9.59
C LEU A 65 -17.20 11.77 10.20
N GLU A 66 -16.81 10.54 9.88
CA GLU A 66 -15.48 10.01 10.20
C GLU A 66 -14.63 10.11 8.94
N LYS A 67 -13.73 11.08 8.89
CA LYS A 67 -12.81 11.26 7.79
C LYS A 67 -11.57 10.39 8.01
N SER A 68 -11.22 9.55 7.05
CA SER A 68 -9.96 8.80 7.11
C SER A 68 -8.79 9.76 6.86
N GLU A 69 -7.69 9.61 7.61
CA GLU A 69 -6.45 10.40 7.40
C GLU A 69 -5.88 10.26 5.99
N TYR A 70 -6.13 9.13 5.32
CA TYR A 70 -5.71 8.87 3.95
C TYR A 70 -6.86 8.27 3.14
N PRO A 71 -6.96 8.58 1.85
CA PRO A 71 -8.01 8.01 0.99
C PRO A 71 -7.91 6.48 0.94
N THR A 72 -9.00 5.79 1.28
CA THR A 72 -9.05 4.32 1.24
C THR A 72 -8.72 3.77 -0.15
N ALA A 73 -9.07 4.50 -1.21
CA ALA A 73 -8.74 4.14 -2.58
C ALA A 73 -7.22 4.13 -2.83
N ALA A 74 -6.49 5.13 -2.31
CA ALA A 74 -5.03 5.18 -2.40
C ALA A 74 -4.38 4.06 -1.58
N LEU A 75 -4.80 3.85 -0.33
CA LEU A 75 -4.28 2.77 0.52
C LEU A 75 -4.47 1.41 -0.14
N ARG A 76 -5.68 1.14 -0.66
CA ARG A 76 -6.01 -0.11 -1.34
C ARG A 76 -5.12 -0.34 -2.56
N GLU A 77 -4.95 0.67 -3.39
CA GLU A 77 -4.13 0.57 -4.61
C GLU A 77 -2.65 0.35 -4.30
N ILE A 78 -2.10 1.06 -3.30
CA ILE A 78 -0.70 0.89 -2.87
C ILE A 78 -0.47 -0.54 -2.35
N ILE A 79 -1.35 -1.06 -1.50
CA ILE A 79 -1.21 -2.40 -0.93
C ILE A 79 -1.34 -3.46 -2.03
N LEU A 80 -2.29 -3.32 -2.96
CA LEU A 80 -2.41 -4.21 -4.12
C LEU A 80 -1.14 -4.22 -4.97
N ASN A 81 -0.61 -3.04 -5.31
CA ASN A 81 0.62 -2.91 -6.07
C ASN A 81 1.81 -3.55 -5.33
N ALA A 82 1.92 -3.32 -4.03
CA ALA A 82 2.95 -3.95 -3.21
C ALA A 82 2.84 -5.48 -3.28
N LEU A 83 1.64 -6.06 -3.12
CA LEU A 83 1.43 -7.52 -3.14
C LEU A 83 1.64 -8.13 -4.54
N VAL A 84 1.27 -7.42 -5.61
CA VAL A 84 1.43 -7.91 -7.00
C VAL A 84 2.86 -7.81 -7.49
N HIS A 85 3.59 -6.75 -7.09
CA HIS A 85 4.91 -6.45 -7.65
C HIS A 85 6.10 -6.80 -6.76
N ARG A 86 5.90 -7.15 -5.47
CA ARG A 86 7.01 -7.48 -4.56
C ARG A 86 7.82 -8.70 -5.00
N ASN A 87 9.07 -8.76 -4.56
CA ASN A 87 9.88 -9.97 -4.61
C ASN A 87 9.51 -10.90 -3.46
N TYR A 88 8.86 -12.04 -3.73
CA TYR A 88 8.45 -13.00 -2.70
C TYR A 88 9.59 -13.85 -2.13
N MET A 89 10.77 -13.82 -2.75
CA MET A 89 11.98 -14.46 -2.23
C MET A 89 12.78 -13.54 -1.30
N GLY A 90 12.45 -12.25 -1.29
CA GLY A 90 13.10 -11.23 -0.49
C GLY A 90 12.37 -10.89 0.79
N SER A 91 12.53 -9.66 1.24
CA SER A 91 11.97 -9.16 2.50
C SER A 91 10.44 -9.02 2.45
N PRO A 92 9.72 -9.12 3.59
CA PRO A 92 8.30 -8.88 3.65
C PRO A 92 7.97 -7.42 3.33
N THR A 93 6.75 -7.18 2.86
CA THR A 93 6.23 -5.81 2.72
C THR A 93 6.17 -5.13 4.09
N GLN A 94 6.61 -3.89 4.15
CA GLN A 94 6.64 -3.09 5.37
C GLN A 94 5.76 -1.85 5.22
N ILE A 95 4.91 -1.60 6.20
CA ILE A 95 4.11 -0.40 6.31
C ILE A 95 4.53 0.31 7.60
N ARG A 96 4.97 1.57 7.49
CA ARG A 96 5.43 2.38 8.62
C ARG A 96 4.53 3.60 8.74
N VAL A 97 3.77 3.67 9.82
CA VAL A 97 2.84 4.77 10.11
C VAL A 97 3.51 5.71 11.10
N TYR A 98 3.69 6.97 10.70
CA TYR A 98 4.23 8.06 11.53
C TYR A 98 3.13 9.07 11.87
N ASP A 99 3.47 10.07 12.67
CA ASP A 99 2.53 11.12 13.03
C ASP A 99 2.08 11.96 11.82
N ASN A 100 2.97 12.17 10.84
CA ASN A 100 2.76 13.06 9.68
C ASN A 100 2.77 12.36 8.31
N LYS A 101 3.04 11.05 8.25
CA LYS A 101 3.13 10.30 6.98
C LYS A 101 2.91 8.82 7.18
N ILE A 102 2.67 8.12 6.08
CA ILE A 102 2.69 6.66 6.01
C ILE A 102 3.56 6.19 4.84
N ASN A 103 4.44 5.26 5.11
CA ASN A 103 5.37 4.65 4.17
C ASN A 103 4.97 3.21 3.87
N PHE A 104 4.95 2.85 2.59
CA PHE A 104 4.78 1.49 2.10
C PHE A 104 6.04 1.10 1.35
N TRP A 105 6.73 0.09 1.85
CA TRP A 105 7.93 -0.41 1.21
C TRP A 105 7.80 -1.89 0.86
N ASN A 106 8.21 -2.27 -0.33
CA ASN A 106 8.37 -3.66 -0.74
C ASN A 106 9.65 -3.85 -1.54
N GLU A 107 10.33 -4.95 -1.31
CA GLU A 107 11.52 -5.30 -2.06
C GLU A 107 11.19 -5.57 -3.53
N GLY A 108 12.02 -5.04 -4.42
CA GLY A 108 11.91 -5.18 -5.86
C GLY A 108 12.23 -3.87 -6.57
N THR A 109 12.61 -4.00 -7.83
CA THR A 109 12.94 -2.88 -8.73
C THR A 109 11.84 -2.69 -9.77
N LEU A 110 11.77 -1.53 -10.38
CA LEU A 110 10.94 -1.32 -11.56
C LEU A 110 11.36 -2.26 -12.70
N PRO A 111 10.42 -2.67 -13.56
CA PRO A 111 10.76 -3.36 -14.80
C PRO A 111 11.72 -2.52 -15.65
N GLU A 112 12.60 -3.18 -16.39
CA GLU A 112 13.53 -2.52 -17.31
C GLU A 112 12.79 -1.60 -18.28
N GLY A 113 13.32 -0.37 -18.43
CA GLY A 113 12.75 0.67 -19.29
C GLY A 113 11.57 1.45 -18.68
N LEU A 114 11.17 1.17 -17.43
CA LEU A 114 10.17 1.96 -16.70
C LEU A 114 10.88 2.87 -15.68
N THR A 115 10.57 4.15 -15.72
CA THR A 115 11.09 5.14 -14.75
C THR A 115 10.01 5.58 -13.75
N PHE A 116 10.43 6.17 -12.63
CA PHE A 116 9.48 6.70 -11.64
C PHE A 116 8.64 7.85 -12.19
N GLU A 117 9.20 8.68 -13.09
CA GLU A 117 8.47 9.72 -13.80
C GLU A 117 7.38 9.12 -14.70
N ALA A 118 7.68 8.02 -15.39
CA ALA A 118 6.70 7.36 -16.25
C ALA A 118 5.51 6.80 -15.46
N LEU A 119 5.68 6.52 -14.16
CA LEU A 119 4.56 6.09 -13.30
C LEU A 119 3.50 7.18 -13.07
N LYS A 120 3.85 8.46 -13.28
CA LYS A 120 2.93 9.60 -13.21
C LYS A 120 2.09 9.75 -14.49
N GLY A 121 2.32 8.93 -15.51
CA GLY A 121 1.63 8.97 -16.79
C GLY A 121 1.11 7.60 -17.22
N PHE A 122 0.73 7.52 -18.49
CA PHE A 122 0.35 6.25 -19.10
C PHE A 122 1.58 5.34 -19.25
N HIS A 123 1.48 4.13 -18.73
CA HIS A 123 2.50 3.10 -18.89
C HIS A 123 1.85 1.71 -19.00
N THR A 124 2.55 0.80 -19.66
CA THR A 124 2.10 -0.59 -19.75
C THR A 124 2.31 -1.31 -18.41
N SER A 125 1.27 -1.98 -17.93
CA SER A 125 1.38 -2.84 -16.75
C SER A 125 2.29 -4.03 -17.03
N ARG A 126 3.35 -4.19 -16.24
CA ARG A 126 4.29 -5.32 -16.29
C ARG A 126 4.43 -5.92 -14.90
N PRO A 127 3.48 -6.75 -14.47
CA PRO A 127 3.51 -7.31 -13.12
C PRO A 127 4.68 -8.28 -12.96
N ARG A 128 5.42 -8.18 -11.84
CA ARG A 128 6.47 -9.13 -11.47
C ARG A 128 5.88 -10.53 -11.26
N ASN A 129 4.71 -10.60 -10.64
CA ASN A 129 4.03 -11.85 -10.32
C ASN A 129 2.78 -12.01 -11.20
N VAL A 130 2.98 -12.48 -12.45
CA VAL A 130 1.92 -12.54 -13.48
C VAL A 130 0.71 -13.36 -13.01
N LEU A 131 0.91 -14.52 -12.36
CA LEU A 131 -0.19 -15.34 -11.87
C LEU A 131 -1.00 -14.65 -10.76
N ILE A 132 -0.33 -13.87 -9.90
CA ILE A 132 -1.00 -13.08 -8.86
C ILE A 132 -1.81 -11.96 -9.50
N ALA A 133 -1.23 -11.26 -10.47
CA ALA A 133 -1.92 -10.21 -11.21
C ALA A 133 -3.16 -10.76 -11.95
N ASP A 134 -3.04 -11.91 -12.59
CA ASP A 134 -4.18 -12.57 -13.28
C ASP A 134 -5.32 -12.90 -12.32
N VAL A 135 -5.02 -13.44 -11.14
CA VAL A 135 -6.03 -13.71 -10.12
C VAL A 135 -6.67 -12.42 -9.61
N CYS A 136 -5.87 -11.37 -9.36
CA CYS A 136 -6.39 -10.08 -8.94
C CYS A 136 -7.27 -9.43 -10.02
N PHE A 137 -6.90 -9.57 -11.30
CA PHE A 137 -7.70 -9.08 -12.42
C PHE A 137 -9.03 -9.84 -12.55
N LYS A 138 -9.00 -11.18 -12.57
CA LYS A 138 -10.21 -12.03 -12.63
C LYS A 138 -11.12 -11.83 -11.43
N GLY A 139 -10.55 -11.53 -10.27
CA GLY A 139 -11.29 -11.19 -9.06
C GLY A 139 -11.83 -9.76 -9.00
N GLY A 140 -11.57 -8.93 -10.02
CA GLY A 140 -12.02 -7.53 -10.06
C GLY A 140 -11.28 -6.60 -9.09
N PHE A 141 -10.11 -7.01 -8.58
CA PHE A 141 -9.32 -6.20 -7.65
C PHE A 141 -8.46 -5.15 -8.35
N ILE A 142 -7.97 -5.45 -9.55
CA ILE A 142 -7.16 -4.54 -10.39
C ILE A 142 -7.73 -4.46 -11.79
N ASP A 143 -7.43 -3.36 -12.50
CA ASP A 143 -7.61 -3.27 -13.94
C ASP A 143 -6.27 -3.52 -14.67
N SER A 144 -6.34 -3.90 -15.95
CA SER A 144 -5.17 -4.31 -16.74
C SER A 144 -4.44 -3.16 -17.43
N TRP A 145 -4.82 -1.89 -17.17
CA TRP A 145 -4.41 -0.75 -17.99
C TRP A 145 -3.23 0.07 -17.44
N GLY A 146 -2.55 -0.38 -16.39
CA GLY A 146 -1.41 0.35 -15.81
C GLY A 146 -1.77 1.70 -15.19
N ARG A 147 -3.03 1.90 -14.76
CA ARG A 147 -3.51 3.16 -14.16
C ARG A 147 -3.47 3.20 -12.64
N GLY A 148 -2.91 2.16 -12.01
CA GLY A 148 -2.91 2.04 -10.54
C GLY A 148 -2.23 3.22 -9.86
N THR A 149 -1.04 3.58 -10.32
CA THR A 149 -0.29 4.70 -9.75
C THR A 149 -1.03 6.03 -9.92
N LEU A 150 -1.65 6.28 -11.08
CA LEU A 150 -2.47 7.48 -11.31
C LEU A 150 -3.62 7.59 -10.32
N LYS A 151 -4.28 6.47 -9.98
CA LYS A 151 -5.36 6.45 -8.98
C LYS A 151 -4.88 6.88 -7.60
N ILE A 152 -3.63 6.58 -7.23
CA ILE A 152 -3.05 7.02 -5.97
C ILE A 152 -2.91 8.55 -5.96
N TYR A 153 -2.34 9.13 -7.02
CA TYR A 153 -2.20 10.59 -7.15
C TYR A 153 -3.56 11.29 -7.16
N ASP A 154 -4.50 10.80 -7.96
CA ASP A 154 -5.85 11.37 -8.07
C ASP A 154 -6.61 11.32 -6.74
N ALA A 155 -6.53 10.20 -6.02
CA ALA A 155 -7.19 10.05 -4.74
C ALA A 155 -6.62 11.01 -3.67
N CYS A 156 -5.29 11.20 -3.62
CA CYS A 156 -4.68 12.16 -2.71
C CYS A 156 -5.04 13.59 -3.08
N LYS A 157 -5.02 13.94 -4.37
CA LYS A 157 -5.44 15.25 -4.86
C LYS A 157 -6.90 15.57 -4.53
N GLN A 158 -7.82 14.62 -4.72
CA GLN A 158 -9.24 14.78 -4.38
C GLN A 158 -9.47 14.94 -2.86
N ALA A 159 -8.60 14.35 -2.04
CA ALA A 159 -8.63 14.48 -0.59
C ALA A 159 -7.86 15.71 -0.08
N GLU A 160 -7.36 16.56 -0.98
CA GLU A 160 -6.57 17.77 -0.67
C GLU A 160 -5.29 17.46 0.13
N LEU A 161 -4.76 16.23 -0.01
CA LEU A 161 -3.49 15.84 0.62
C LEU A 161 -2.29 16.20 -0.27
N PRO A 162 -1.10 16.35 0.32
CA PRO A 162 0.14 16.54 -0.43
C PRO A 162 0.38 15.43 -1.44
N GLU A 163 1.08 15.77 -2.54
CA GLU A 163 1.41 14.80 -3.59
C GLU A 163 2.19 13.61 -3.02
N PRO A 164 1.79 12.36 -3.34
CA PRO A 164 2.53 11.17 -2.95
C PRO A 164 3.95 11.15 -3.50
N GLU A 165 4.91 10.70 -2.71
CA GLU A 165 6.28 10.43 -3.17
C GLU A 165 6.42 8.95 -3.50
N ILE A 166 6.92 8.64 -4.69
CA ILE A 166 7.22 7.28 -5.13
C ILE A 166 8.67 7.24 -5.61
N LYS A 167 9.49 6.38 -5.00
CA LYS A 167 10.92 6.28 -5.32
C LYS A 167 11.51 4.91 -5.02
N GLU A 168 12.72 4.68 -5.54
CA GLU A 168 13.56 3.58 -5.09
C GLU A 168 14.17 3.93 -3.72
N PHE A 169 14.16 2.95 -2.83
CA PHE A 169 14.77 3.06 -1.51
C PHE A 169 15.25 1.69 -1.03
N GLN A 170 16.54 1.57 -0.75
CA GLN A 170 17.17 0.35 -0.20
C GLN A 170 16.81 -0.93 -0.99
N GLY A 171 16.93 -0.88 -2.30
CA GLY A 171 16.63 -2.04 -3.18
C GLY A 171 15.15 -2.39 -3.28
N GLY A 172 14.28 -1.49 -2.89
CA GLY A 172 12.85 -1.65 -2.91
C GLY A 172 12.12 -0.43 -3.47
N PHE A 173 10.83 -0.59 -3.60
CA PHE A 173 9.89 0.43 -4.04
C PHE A 173 9.23 1.05 -2.81
N LEU A 174 9.39 2.36 -2.63
CA LEU A 174 8.83 3.11 -1.52
C LEU A 174 7.75 4.07 -2.01
N VAL A 175 6.57 3.97 -1.43
CA VAL A 175 5.48 4.93 -1.58
C VAL A 175 5.26 5.64 -0.25
N THR A 176 5.26 6.96 -0.25
CA THR A 176 4.97 7.79 0.93
C THR A 176 3.73 8.62 0.67
N LEU A 177 2.74 8.53 1.56
CA LEU A 177 1.64 9.47 1.64
C LEU A 177 1.86 10.40 2.83
N PHE A 178 1.63 11.69 2.63
CA PHE A 178 1.77 12.72 3.65
C PHE A 178 0.40 13.16 4.17
N LYS A 179 0.32 13.53 5.44
CA LYS A 179 -0.83 14.24 5.99
C LYS A 179 -0.74 15.72 5.63
N ASP A 180 -1.88 16.36 5.62
CA ASP A 180 -1.94 17.81 5.71
C ASP A 180 -1.47 18.26 7.10
N ASN A 181 -0.65 19.31 7.17
CA ASN A 181 -0.09 19.84 8.42
C ASN A 181 -1.08 20.74 9.16
#